data_657b2f611ffa1f1661b638ddb13a6ea7
#
_entry.id   657b2f611ffa1f1661b638ddb13a6ea7
#
_cell.length_a   1.000
_cell.length_b   1.000
_cell.length_c   1.000
_cell.angle_alpha   90.00
_cell.angle_beta   90.00
_cell.angle_gamma   90.00
#
_symmetry.space_group_name_H-M   'P 1'
#
loop_
_entity.id
_entity.type
_entity.pdbx_description
1 polymer ?
#
loop_
_entity_poly.entity_id
_entity_poly.type
_entity_poly.pdbx_seq_one_letter_code
_entity_poly.pdbx_strand_id
1 'polypeptide(L)'
;LGLDIGLGRGGIPKGRIVEIYGPESSGKTTVTLHMIAEVQKRGGIAGFIDAEHALDPVYAKNIGVDIDNLYISQPDSGEQALEITETMVRSGAIDIVVVDSVAALVPRAEIDGDMGDSHVGLQARLMSQALRKLTAVISKSNCTVVFINQLREKVGVVFGNPETTTGGRALKFYSSVRLDVRRIEAIKQGGENIGNRTRVKVVKNKIAPPFKEAEFDIMFGKGISVTGDVLDLASGVDIVNKSGAWYQYGGQKIGQGRENAKAYLQEHAEIMDEIMRKVREHYGLEKETETADPDPAGLKGNKKNAEEDLASPKTTRKSKAES
;
A
#
# COMPACT_ATOMS: atom_id res chain seq x y z
N LEU A 1 2.34 2.33 -12.15
CA LEU A 1 1.12 2.49 -12.98
C LEU A 1 0.51 1.12 -13.32
N GLY A 2 1.30 0.12 -13.74
CA GLY A 2 0.78 -1.21 -14.08
C GLY A 2 0.03 -1.87 -12.92
N LEU A 3 0.56 -1.76 -11.69
CA LEU A 3 -0.14 -2.27 -10.50
C LEU A 3 -1.44 -1.51 -10.21
N ASP A 4 -1.48 -0.19 -10.42
CA ASP A 4 -2.68 0.63 -10.23
C ASP A 4 -3.80 0.21 -11.19
N ILE A 5 -3.43 -0.09 -12.46
CA ILE A 5 -4.32 -0.67 -13.47
C ILE A 5 -4.81 -2.06 -13.03
N GLY A 6 -3.89 -2.89 -12.54
CA GLY A 6 -4.19 -4.23 -12.02
C GLY A 6 -5.17 -4.20 -10.84
N LEU A 7 -5.07 -3.21 -9.96
CA LEU A 7 -5.98 -2.98 -8.84
C LEU A 7 -7.35 -2.44 -9.26
N GLY A 8 -7.47 -1.84 -10.45
CA GLY A 8 -8.73 -1.43 -11.08
C GLY A 8 -9.40 -0.18 -10.51
N ARG A 9 -8.74 0.52 -9.55
CA ARG A 9 -9.22 1.76 -8.92
C ARG A 9 -8.10 2.79 -8.76
N GLY A 10 -6.99 2.63 -9.50
CA GLY A 10 -5.88 3.57 -9.49
C GLY A 10 -4.95 3.48 -8.27
N GLY A 11 -5.09 2.44 -7.44
CA GLY A 11 -4.21 2.20 -6.30
C GLY A 11 -4.81 1.32 -5.21
N ILE A 12 -4.10 1.24 -4.08
CA ILE A 12 -4.55 0.51 -2.89
C ILE A 12 -5.68 1.27 -2.18
N PRO A 13 -6.68 0.56 -1.60
CA PRO A 13 -7.82 1.20 -0.96
C PRO A 13 -7.46 1.83 0.38
N LYS A 14 -7.93 3.05 0.63
CA LYS A 14 -7.87 3.70 1.95
C LYS A 14 -8.76 2.97 2.97
N GLY A 15 -8.36 3.00 4.24
CA GLY A 15 -9.14 2.42 5.32
C GLY A 15 -9.29 0.90 5.23
N ARG A 16 -8.30 0.20 4.67
CA ARG A 16 -8.34 -1.24 4.44
C ARG A 16 -7.02 -1.92 4.80
N ILE A 17 -7.09 -3.22 5.01
CA ILE A 17 -5.93 -4.09 5.17
C ILE A 17 -5.53 -4.65 3.81
N VAL A 18 -4.25 -4.54 3.48
CA VAL A 18 -3.60 -5.11 2.31
C VAL A 18 -2.55 -6.12 2.75
N GLU A 19 -2.51 -7.29 2.13
CA GLU A 19 -1.43 -8.26 2.32
C GLU A 19 -0.59 -8.35 1.05
N ILE A 20 0.72 -8.18 1.19
CA ILE A 20 1.71 -8.37 0.12
C ILE A 20 2.58 -9.55 0.53
N TYR A 21 2.60 -10.61 -0.27
CA TYR A 21 3.35 -11.80 0.05
C TYR A 21 4.10 -12.36 -1.16
N GLY A 22 5.08 -13.20 -0.91
CA GLY A 22 5.90 -13.84 -1.94
C GLY A 22 7.17 -14.42 -1.35
N PRO A 23 7.99 -15.08 -2.19
CA PRO A 23 9.29 -15.60 -1.78
C PRO A 23 10.21 -14.48 -1.27
N GLU A 24 11.28 -14.88 -0.61
CA GLU A 24 12.36 -13.97 -0.26
C GLU A 24 12.94 -13.28 -1.50
N SER A 25 13.39 -12.05 -1.36
CA SER A 25 13.99 -11.25 -2.45
C SER A 25 13.09 -11.06 -3.69
N SER A 26 11.77 -11.23 -3.56
CA SER A 26 10.83 -11.03 -4.68
C SER A 26 10.47 -9.57 -4.94
N GLY A 27 10.88 -8.62 -4.06
CA GLY A 27 10.62 -7.19 -4.20
C GLY A 27 9.44 -6.67 -3.37
N LYS A 28 8.94 -7.42 -2.38
CA LYS A 28 7.82 -7.01 -1.51
C LYS A 28 8.05 -5.66 -0.83
N THR A 29 9.18 -5.54 -0.12
CA THR A 29 9.57 -4.29 0.57
C THR A 29 9.75 -3.14 -0.42
N THR A 30 10.33 -3.40 -1.60
CA THR A 30 10.46 -2.39 -2.66
C THR A 30 9.10 -1.83 -3.09
N VAL A 31 8.12 -2.72 -3.33
CA VAL A 31 6.75 -2.29 -3.72
C VAL A 31 6.11 -1.45 -2.62
N THR A 32 6.27 -1.83 -1.34
CA THR A 32 5.71 -1.04 -0.24
C THR A 32 6.41 0.29 -0.02
N LEU A 33 7.73 0.37 -0.22
CA LEU A 33 8.46 1.64 -0.17
C LEU A 33 8.00 2.60 -1.28
N HIS A 34 7.72 2.10 -2.49
CA HIS A 34 7.07 2.92 -3.53
C HIS A 34 5.67 3.40 -3.12
N MET A 35 4.87 2.57 -2.44
CA MET A 35 3.56 3.00 -1.92
C MET A 35 3.72 4.14 -0.90
N ILE A 36 4.69 4.03 0.02
CA ILE A 36 5.01 5.09 0.98
C ILE A 36 5.42 6.38 0.24
N ALA A 37 6.35 6.29 -0.71
CA ALA A 37 6.81 7.43 -1.48
C ALA A 37 5.65 8.15 -2.21
N GLU A 38 4.72 7.41 -2.80
CA GLU A 38 3.56 7.97 -3.47
C GLU A 38 2.55 8.62 -2.50
N VAL A 39 2.40 8.08 -1.29
CA VAL A 39 1.59 8.71 -0.24
C VAL A 39 2.22 10.02 0.21
N GLN A 40 3.53 10.03 0.49
CA GLN A 40 4.26 11.23 0.91
C GLN A 40 4.28 12.33 -0.16
N LYS A 41 4.43 11.98 -1.45
CA LYS A 41 4.33 12.94 -2.58
C LYS A 41 2.98 13.66 -2.65
N ARG A 42 1.92 13.07 -2.10
CA ARG A 42 0.57 13.65 -2.02
C ARG A 42 0.33 14.37 -0.68
N GLY A 43 1.37 14.60 0.11
CA GLY A 43 1.29 15.23 1.43
C GLY A 43 0.77 14.32 2.53
N GLY A 44 0.63 13.01 2.28
CA GLY A 44 0.23 12.03 3.29
C GLY A 44 1.38 11.62 4.21
N ILE A 45 1.03 11.07 5.35
CA ILE A 45 1.96 10.65 6.41
C ILE A 45 2.03 9.12 6.45
N ALA A 46 3.26 8.59 6.56
CA ALA A 46 3.53 7.17 6.55
C ALA A 46 4.20 6.68 7.83
N GLY A 47 3.84 5.46 8.25
CA GLY A 47 4.49 4.70 9.29
C GLY A 47 5.09 3.40 8.76
N PHE A 48 6.23 2.98 9.30
CA PHE A 48 6.91 1.75 8.98
C PHE A 48 7.28 0.99 10.26
N ILE A 49 6.74 -0.19 10.42
CA ILE A 49 7.04 -1.10 11.52
C ILE A 49 8.07 -2.11 11.01
N ASP A 50 9.33 -1.88 11.34
CA ASP A 50 10.48 -2.70 10.91
C ASP A 50 10.74 -3.82 11.91
N ALA A 51 9.94 -4.87 11.86
CA ALA A 51 10.08 -6.03 12.73
C ALA A 51 11.24 -6.96 12.31
N GLU A 52 11.75 -6.84 11.09
CA GLU A 52 12.94 -7.57 10.63
C GLU A 52 14.25 -6.83 10.91
N HIS A 53 14.19 -5.56 11.34
CA HIS A 53 15.36 -4.69 11.52
C HIS A 53 16.24 -4.57 10.28
N ALA A 54 15.60 -4.53 9.11
CA ALA A 54 16.26 -4.66 7.81
C ALA A 54 16.01 -3.48 6.85
N LEU A 55 15.34 -2.41 7.32
CA LEU A 55 15.10 -1.23 6.50
C LEU A 55 16.42 -0.53 6.18
N ASP A 56 16.76 -0.44 4.89
CA ASP A 56 17.87 0.36 4.39
C ASP A 56 17.40 1.80 4.07
N PRO A 57 17.81 2.81 4.88
CA PRO A 57 17.38 4.20 4.67
C PRO A 57 17.90 4.78 3.36
N VAL A 58 19.08 4.35 2.88
CA VAL A 58 19.67 4.84 1.65
C VAL A 58 18.86 4.33 0.46
N TYR A 59 18.51 3.04 0.48
CA TYR A 59 17.65 2.46 -0.54
C TYR A 59 16.26 3.08 -0.56
N ALA A 60 15.64 3.26 0.61
CA ALA A 60 14.33 3.91 0.72
C ALA A 60 14.36 5.34 0.15
N LYS A 61 15.42 6.12 0.45
CA LYS A 61 15.61 7.46 -0.11
C LYS A 61 15.78 7.44 -1.63
N ASN A 62 16.52 6.48 -2.17
CA ASN A 62 16.70 6.32 -3.62
C ASN A 62 15.38 6.00 -4.35
N ILE A 63 14.44 5.33 -3.68
CA ILE A 63 13.08 5.07 -4.20
C ILE A 63 12.22 6.33 -4.16
N GLY A 64 12.59 7.33 -3.36
CA GLY A 64 11.87 8.59 -3.21
C GLY A 64 11.09 8.70 -1.90
N VAL A 65 11.37 7.83 -0.92
CA VAL A 65 10.81 7.96 0.43
C VAL A 65 11.49 9.11 1.15
N ASP A 66 10.72 10.01 1.72
CA ASP A 66 11.17 11.02 2.66
C ASP A 66 11.36 10.37 4.03
N ILE A 67 12.62 9.99 4.31
CA ILE A 67 12.98 9.28 5.54
C ILE A 67 12.85 10.18 6.76
N ASP A 68 13.10 11.49 6.62
CA ASP A 68 13.04 12.44 7.73
C ASP A 68 11.59 12.63 8.24
N ASN A 69 10.60 12.38 7.39
CA ASN A 69 9.18 12.43 7.70
C ASN A 69 8.51 11.03 7.73
N LEU A 70 9.29 9.96 7.85
CA LEU A 70 8.77 8.61 8.01
C LEU A 70 8.80 8.20 9.50
N TYR A 71 7.64 7.82 10.05
CA TYR A 71 7.56 7.27 11.41
C TYR A 71 8.01 5.81 11.41
N ILE A 72 9.22 5.56 11.91
CA ILE A 72 9.80 4.22 11.97
C ILE A 72 9.73 3.69 13.40
N SER A 73 9.35 2.43 13.56
CA SER A 73 9.41 1.71 14.83
C SER A 73 10.01 0.32 14.63
N GLN A 74 10.89 -0.08 15.55
CA GLN A 74 11.52 -1.39 15.60
C GLN A 74 11.10 -2.09 16.89
N PRO A 75 9.97 -2.83 16.88
CA PRO A 75 9.41 -3.48 18.07
C PRO A 75 10.20 -4.72 18.47
N ASP A 76 10.20 -5.02 19.78
CA ASP A 76 10.85 -6.21 20.35
C ASP A 76 9.98 -7.46 20.29
N SER A 77 8.66 -7.33 20.09
CA SER A 77 7.72 -8.44 20.05
C SER A 77 6.57 -8.18 19.08
N GLY A 78 5.89 -9.25 18.67
CA GLY A 78 4.71 -9.19 17.81
C GLY A 78 3.56 -8.39 18.42
N GLU A 79 3.34 -8.52 19.74
CA GLU A 79 2.34 -7.74 20.48
C GLU A 79 2.64 -6.24 20.38
N GLN A 80 3.88 -5.84 20.65
CA GLN A 80 4.31 -4.44 20.60
C GLN A 80 4.15 -3.88 19.17
N ALA A 81 4.55 -4.63 18.15
CA ALA A 81 4.39 -4.21 16.75
C ALA A 81 2.92 -3.91 16.40
N LEU A 82 2.01 -4.79 16.82
CA LEU A 82 0.59 -4.67 16.52
C LEU A 82 -0.09 -3.58 17.36
N GLU A 83 0.35 -3.34 18.60
CA GLU A 83 -0.11 -2.23 19.45
C GLU A 83 0.34 -0.87 18.90
N ILE A 84 1.60 -0.77 18.43
CA ILE A 84 2.09 0.45 17.77
C ILE A 84 1.31 0.70 16.48
N THR A 85 1.06 -0.34 15.68
CA THR A 85 0.23 -0.25 14.47
C THR A 85 -1.18 0.27 14.82
N GLU A 86 -1.82 -0.28 15.86
CA GLU A 86 -3.14 0.17 16.33
C GLU A 86 -3.10 1.64 16.74
N THR A 87 -2.08 2.06 17.47
CA THR A 87 -1.91 3.44 17.94
C THR A 87 -1.75 4.41 16.77
N MET A 88 -0.92 4.07 15.78
CA MET A 88 -0.74 4.86 14.57
C MET A 88 -2.07 5.03 13.81
N VAL A 89 -2.84 3.96 13.64
CA VAL A 89 -4.15 4.01 12.97
C VAL A 89 -5.15 4.86 13.76
N ARG A 90 -5.19 4.72 15.10
CA ARG A 90 -6.09 5.47 15.98
C ARG A 90 -5.79 6.96 16.04
N SER A 91 -4.55 7.36 15.78
CA SER A 91 -4.16 8.78 15.76
C SER A 91 -4.95 9.60 14.74
N GLY A 92 -5.42 8.94 13.65
CA GLY A 92 -6.08 9.59 12.52
C GLY A 92 -5.16 10.47 11.66
N ALA A 93 -3.87 10.55 12.01
CA ALA A 93 -2.89 11.37 11.31
C ALA A 93 -2.09 10.59 10.25
N ILE A 94 -2.09 9.26 10.30
CA ILE A 94 -1.30 8.40 9.41
C ILE A 94 -2.18 7.88 8.27
N ASP A 95 -1.72 8.01 7.04
CA ASP A 95 -2.43 7.55 5.85
C ASP A 95 -2.09 6.10 5.47
N ILE A 96 -0.84 5.69 5.72
CA ILE A 96 -0.38 4.33 5.46
C ILE A 96 0.55 3.85 6.56
N VAL A 97 0.35 2.61 7.02
CA VAL A 97 1.28 1.90 7.90
C VAL A 97 1.71 0.61 7.21
N VAL A 98 3.01 0.39 7.11
CA VAL A 98 3.59 -0.86 6.61
C VAL A 98 4.16 -1.65 7.77
N VAL A 99 3.86 -2.95 7.84
CA VAL A 99 4.44 -3.90 8.83
C VAL A 99 5.30 -4.90 8.06
N ASP A 100 6.60 -4.82 8.24
CA ASP A 100 7.59 -5.68 7.57
C ASP A 100 8.39 -6.50 8.61
N SER A 101 8.16 -7.77 8.77
CA SER A 101 7.15 -8.58 8.14
C SER A 101 6.37 -9.40 9.19
N VAL A 102 5.22 -9.96 8.79
CA VAL A 102 4.43 -10.86 9.67
C VAL A 102 5.25 -12.04 10.19
N ALA A 103 6.21 -12.53 9.39
CA ALA A 103 7.09 -13.64 9.79
C ALA A 103 7.96 -13.29 11.01
N ALA A 104 8.29 -12.03 11.20
CA ALA A 104 9.10 -11.54 12.32
C ALA A 104 8.28 -11.14 13.55
N LEU A 105 6.95 -11.21 13.50
CA LEU A 105 6.08 -10.92 14.64
C LEU A 105 6.08 -12.10 15.62
N VAL A 106 7.16 -12.21 16.40
CA VAL A 106 7.31 -13.26 17.40
C VAL A 106 6.51 -12.89 18.65
N PRO A 107 5.61 -13.79 19.14
CA PRO A 107 4.89 -13.57 20.39
C PRO A 107 5.84 -13.46 21.58
N ARG A 108 5.53 -12.57 22.54
CA ARG A 108 6.34 -12.39 23.75
C ARG A 108 6.54 -13.68 24.52
N ALA A 109 5.50 -14.51 24.63
CA ALA A 109 5.59 -15.81 25.31
C ALA A 109 6.59 -16.78 24.64
N GLU A 110 6.85 -16.61 23.34
CA GLU A 110 7.88 -17.37 22.61
C GLU A 110 9.27 -16.80 22.86
N ILE A 111 9.39 -15.47 23.00
CA ILE A 111 10.66 -14.80 23.31
C ILE A 111 11.13 -15.13 24.74
N ASP A 112 10.19 -15.15 25.70
CA ASP A 112 10.45 -15.39 27.11
C ASP A 112 10.59 -16.90 27.45
N GLY A 113 10.26 -17.81 26.52
CA GLY A 113 10.36 -19.26 26.68
C GLY A 113 11.80 -19.79 26.53
N ASP A 114 12.00 -21.03 26.96
CA ASP A 114 13.29 -21.70 26.82
C ASP A 114 13.53 -22.21 25.38
N MET A 115 14.80 -22.30 24.98
CA MET A 115 15.19 -22.89 23.70
C MET A 115 14.70 -24.34 23.59
N GLY A 116 13.85 -24.61 22.60
CA GLY A 116 13.26 -25.93 22.36
C GLY A 116 11.81 -26.07 22.82
N ASP A 117 11.25 -25.08 23.49
CA ASP A 117 9.83 -25.08 23.84
C ASP A 117 8.94 -25.03 22.58
N SER A 118 7.82 -25.74 22.67
CA SER A 118 6.85 -25.80 21.58
C SER A 118 5.83 -24.70 21.71
N HIS A 119 5.91 -23.70 20.81
CA HIS A 119 5.00 -22.56 20.76
C HIS A 119 4.02 -22.61 19.58
N VAL A 120 3.55 -23.81 19.23
CA VAL A 120 2.69 -24.04 18.07
C VAL A 120 1.43 -23.18 18.11
N GLY A 121 1.26 -22.36 17.06
CA GLY A 121 0.04 -21.58 16.83
C GLY A 121 -0.07 -20.27 17.62
N LEU A 122 0.90 -19.89 18.46
CA LEU A 122 0.85 -18.62 19.19
C LEU A 122 0.80 -17.42 18.25
N GLN A 123 1.65 -17.37 17.23
CA GLN A 123 1.65 -16.30 16.23
C GLN A 123 0.30 -16.22 15.49
N ALA A 124 -0.30 -17.35 15.13
CA ALA A 124 -1.61 -17.36 14.46
C ALA A 124 -2.74 -16.84 15.37
N ARG A 125 -2.68 -17.12 16.68
CA ARG A 125 -3.61 -16.58 17.68
C ARG A 125 -3.44 -15.08 17.83
N LEU A 126 -2.20 -14.61 17.98
CA LEU A 126 -1.85 -13.19 18.06
C LEU A 126 -2.38 -12.43 16.84
N MET A 127 -2.10 -12.90 15.63
CA MET A 127 -2.59 -12.30 14.40
C MET A 127 -4.12 -12.29 14.32
N SER A 128 -4.78 -13.37 14.72
CA SER A 128 -6.25 -13.44 14.71
C SER A 128 -6.88 -12.47 15.69
N GLN A 129 -6.29 -12.27 16.86
CA GLN A 129 -6.76 -11.33 17.88
C GLN A 129 -6.53 -9.89 17.42
N ALA A 130 -5.33 -9.57 16.94
CA ALA A 130 -4.95 -8.25 16.49
C ALA A 130 -5.78 -7.79 15.29
N LEU A 131 -5.96 -8.64 14.28
CA LEU A 131 -6.71 -8.28 13.07
C LEU A 131 -8.19 -8.03 13.35
N ARG A 132 -8.79 -8.69 14.35
CA ARG A 132 -10.16 -8.34 14.80
C ARG A 132 -10.25 -6.94 15.35
N LYS A 133 -9.27 -6.52 16.17
CA LYS A 133 -9.21 -5.15 16.72
C LYS A 133 -8.91 -4.13 15.61
N LEU A 134 -7.84 -4.38 14.84
CA LEU A 134 -7.38 -3.48 13.79
C LEU A 134 -8.43 -3.24 12.72
N THR A 135 -9.18 -4.26 12.29
CA THR A 135 -10.21 -4.10 11.27
C THR A 135 -11.29 -3.10 11.70
N ALA A 136 -11.69 -3.13 12.98
CA ALA A 136 -12.69 -2.21 13.50
C ALA A 136 -12.19 -0.76 13.54
N VAL A 137 -10.90 -0.56 13.82
CA VAL A 137 -10.28 0.77 13.86
C VAL A 137 -9.99 1.28 12.46
N ILE A 138 -9.38 0.44 11.63
CA ILE A 138 -9.00 0.78 10.25
C ILE A 138 -10.24 1.17 9.42
N SER A 139 -11.37 0.46 9.58
CA SER A 139 -12.60 0.78 8.86
C SER A 139 -13.20 2.14 9.17
N LYS A 140 -12.83 2.73 10.32
CA LYS A 140 -13.25 4.07 10.77
C LYS A 140 -12.22 5.16 10.50
N SER A 141 -11.06 4.77 10.00
CA SER A 141 -9.96 5.64 9.62
C SER A 141 -9.78 5.64 8.10
N ASN A 142 -9.04 6.60 7.59
CA ASN A 142 -8.58 6.58 6.19
C ASN A 142 -7.20 5.91 6.04
N CYS A 143 -6.65 5.35 7.13
CA CYS A 143 -5.35 4.73 7.13
C CYS A 143 -5.39 3.35 6.46
N THR A 144 -4.48 3.11 5.55
CA THR A 144 -4.25 1.78 4.95
C THR A 144 -3.17 1.05 5.74
N VAL A 145 -3.43 -0.20 6.12
CA VAL A 145 -2.39 -1.03 6.77
C VAL A 145 -1.96 -2.13 5.80
N VAL A 146 -0.67 -2.14 5.49
CA VAL A 146 -0.04 -3.10 4.58
C VAL A 146 0.82 -4.07 5.39
N PHE A 147 0.47 -5.34 5.34
CA PHE A 147 1.27 -6.41 5.94
C PHE A 147 2.11 -7.09 4.86
N ILE A 148 3.41 -7.05 5.03
CA ILE A 148 4.33 -7.88 4.23
C ILE A 148 4.40 -9.26 4.86
N ASN A 149 4.31 -10.31 4.04
CA ASN A 149 4.31 -11.68 4.51
C ASN A 149 5.26 -12.55 3.68
N GLN A 150 5.79 -13.58 4.31
CA GLN A 150 6.65 -14.55 3.68
C GLN A 150 5.87 -15.82 3.34
N LEU A 151 6.31 -16.54 2.32
CA LEU A 151 5.83 -17.85 1.98
C LEU A 151 6.63 -18.92 2.73
N ARG A 152 5.92 -19.95 3.16
CA ARG A 152 6.45 -21.19 3.72
C ARG A 152 5.85 -22.36 2.97
N GLU A 153 6.60 -23.43 2.85
CA GLU A 153 6.09 -24.67 2.28
C GLU A 153 5.59 -25.59 3.38
N LYS A 154 4.41 -26.16 3.17
CA LYS A 154 3.88 -27.21 4.04
C LYS A 154 4.53 -28.52 3.69
N VAL A 155 5.21 -29.12 4.65
CA VAL A 155 5.77 -30.46 4.55
C VAL A 155 4.64 -31.48 4.37
N GLY A 156 4.82 -32.45 3.43
CA GLY A 156 3.88 -33.57 3.25
C GLY A 156 2.67 -33.30 2.35
N VAL A 157 2.56 -32.13 1.72
CA VAL A 157 1.51 -31.87 0.72
C VAL A 157 1.91 -32.48 -0.63
N VAL A 158 1.33 -33.65 -0.96
CA VAL A 158 1.59 -34.35 -2.25
C VAL A 158 0.72 -33.82 -3.37
N PHE A 159 -0.48 -33.30 -3.06
CA PHE A 159 -1.43 -32.74 -4.04
C PHE A 159 -1.86 -31.34 -3.64
N GLY A 160 -1.98 -30.45 -4.64
CA GLY A 160 -2.37 -29.05 -4.46
C GLY A 160 -1.18 -28.11 -4.24
N ASN A 161 -1.46 -26.88 -3.81
CA ASN A 161 -0.41 -25.86 -3.57
C ASN A 161 0.15 -26.00 -2.14
N PRO A 162 1.43 -26.37 -1.97
CA PRO A 162 2.06 -26.48 -0.65
C PRO A 162 2.32 -25.12 -0.01
N GLU A 163 2.35 -24.03 -0.79
CA GLU A 163 2.68 -22.70 -0.30
C GLU A 163 1.64 -22.15 0.67
N THR A 164 2.11 -21.62 1.77
CA THR A 164 1.28 -20.92 2.77
C THR A 164 2.00 -19.71 3.30
N THR A 165 1.24 -18.70 3.73
CA THR A 165 1.78 -17.51 4.40
C THR A 165 1.91 -17.75 5.90
N THR A 166 2.86 -17.05 6.56
CA THR A 166 3.03 -17.10 8.03
C THR A 166 1.88 -16.39 8.76
N GLY A 167 1.77 -16.58 10.08
CA GLY A 167 0.72 -15.92 10.87
C GLY A 167 -0.68 -16.51 10.71
N GLY A 168 -0.81 -17.73 10.14
CA GLY A 168 -2.07 -18.44 10.02
C GLY A 168 -2.97 -17.95 8.90
N ARG A 169 -4.30 -18.13 9.07
CA ARG A 169 -5.29 -17.79 8.01
C ARG A 169 -5.92 -16.41 8.16
N ALA A 170 -5.67 -15.69 9.23
CA ALA A 170 -6.40 -14.47 9.57
C ALA A 170 -6.26 -13.40 8.48
N LEU A 171 -5.06 -13.12 7.99
CA LEU A 171 -4.84 -12.15 6.91
C LEU A 171 -5.57 -12.50 5.62
N LYS A 172 -5.70 -13.78 5.27
CA LYS A 172 -6.47 -14.21 4.11
C LYS A 172 -7.94 -13.78 4.17
N PHE A 173 -8.52 -13.72 5.38
CA PHE A 173 -9.90 -13.30 5.58
C PHE A 173 -10.04 -11.78 5.70
N TYR A 174 -9.20 -11.15 6.54
CA TYR A 174 -9.32 -9.73 6.89
C TYR A 174 -8.82 -8.78 5.80
N SER A 175 -7.82 -9.16 5.01
CA SER A 175 -7.33 -8.32 3.90
C SER A 175 -8.41 -8.08 2.84
N SER A 176 -8.48 -6.85 2.36
CA SER A 176 -9.34 -6.46 1.22
C SER A 176 -8.63 -6.68 -0.12
N VAL A 177 -7.31 -6.56 -0.13
CA VAL A 177 -6.44 -6.81 -1.28
C VAL A 177 -5.33 -7.75 -0.84
N ARG A 178 -4.98 -8.71 -1.70
CA ARG A 178 -3.82 -9.59 -1.53
C ARG A 178 -3.03 -9.63 -2.82
N LEU A 179 -1.72 -9.36 -2.71
CA LEU A 179 -0.78 -9.29 -3.81
C LEU A 179 0.27 -10.38 -3.65
N ASP A 180 0.39 -11.23 -4.66
CA ASP A 180 1.46 -12.23 -4.78
C ASP A 180 2.58 -11.66 -5.65
N VAL A 181 3.75 -11.45 -5.06
CA VAL A 181 4.92 -10.83 -5.70
C VAL A 181 5.95 -11.90 -6.02
N ARG A 182 6.28 -12.05 -7.30
CA ARG A 182 7.23 -13.08 -7.79
C ARG A 182 8.27 -12.47 -8.71
N ARG A 183 9.54 -12.83 -8.49
CA ARG A 183 10.59 -12.61 -9.48
C ARG A 183 10.37 -13.58 -10.63
N ILE A 184 10.39 -13.08 -11.89
CA ILE A 184 10.27 -13.88 -13.10
C ILE A 184 11.65 -14.22 -13.63
N GLU A 185 12.47 -13.17 -13.87
CA GLU A 185 13.80 -13.31 -14.46
C GLU A 185 14.75 -12.22 -13.97
N ALA A 186 16.06 -12.46 -14.14
CA ALA A 186 17.07 -11.47 -13.85
C ALA A 186 17.32 -10.57 -15.08
N ILE A 187 17.41 -9.27 -14.85
CA ILE A 187 17.80 -8.30 -15.88
C ILE A 187 19.31 -8.16 -15.86
N LYS A 188 19.94 -8.38 -17.02
CA LYS A 188 21.38 -8.35 -17.16
C LYS A 188 21.83 -7.26 -18.11
N GLN A 189 22.94 -6.62 -17.79
CA GLN A 189 23.65 -5.69 -18.65
C GLN A 189 25.15 -5.97 -18.56
N GLY A 190 25.81 -6.19 -19.71
CA GLY A 190 27.24 -6.49 -19.72
C GLY A 190 27.63 -7.79 -18.98
N GLY A 191 26.68 -8.73 -18.80
CA GLY A 191 26.90 -9.98 -18.05
C GLY A 191 26.57 -9.88 -16.55
N GLU A 192 26.37 -8.68 -16.01
CA GLU A 192 26.03 -8.45 -14.60
C GLU A 192 24.53 -8.34 -14.40
N ASN A 193 24.04 -8.83 -13.26
CA ASN A 193 22.65 -8.67 -12.86
C ASN A 193 22.43 -7.24 -12.34
N ILE A 194 21.59 -6.46 -13.01
CA ILE A 194 21.28 -5.06 -12.66
C ILE A 194 19.87 -4.88 -12.09
N GLY A 195 19.07 -5.91 -12.11
CA GLY A 195 17.71 -5.88 -11.63
C GLY A 195 16.96 -7.18 -11.84
N ASN A 196 15.68 -7.17 -11.55
CA ASN A 196 14.78 -8.31 -11.74
C ASN A 196 13.47 -7.86 -12.40
N ARG A 197 12.98 -8.63 -13.36
CA ARG A 197 11.60 -8.58 -13.82
C ARG A 197 10.73 -9.21 -12.75
N THR A 198 9.74 -8.48 -12.27
CA THR A 198 8.86 -8.87 -11.17
C THR A 198 7.41 -8.87 -11.64
N ARG A 199 6.67 -9.92 -11.29
CA ARG A 199 5.23 -10.01 -11.50
C ARG A 199 4.51 -9.88 -10.17
N VAL A 200 3.46 -9.05 -10.16
CA VAL A 200 2.54 -8.90 -9.05
C VAL A 200 1.16 -9.36 -9.51
N LYS A 201 0.64 -10.41 -8.88
CA LYS A 201 -0.69 -10.94 -9.13
C LYS A 201 -1.65 -10.49 -8.05
N VAL A 202 -2.77 -9.92 -8.45
CA VAL A 202 -3.86 -9.52 -7.54
C VAL A 202 -4.72 -10.76 -7.28
N VAL A 203 -4.40 -11.52 -6.23
CA VAL A 203 -5.08 -12.80 -5.93
C VAL A 203 -6.40 -12.64 -5.17
N LYS A 204 -6.58 -11.49 -4.51
CA LYS A 204 -7.82 -11.10 -3.85
C LYS A 204 -8.01 -9.60 -4.01
N ASN A 205 -9.22 -9.20 -4.36
CA ASN A 205 -9.58 -7.80 -4.48
C ASN A 205 -11.07 -7.63 -4.14
N LYS A 206 -11.38 -6.82 -3.11
CA LYS A 206 -12.76 -6.52 -2.71
C LYS A 206 -13.29 -5.22 -3.32
N ILE A 207 -12.46 -4.48 -4.07
CA ILE A 207 -12.81 -3.17 -4.65
C ILE A 207 -12.96 -3.21 -6.17
N ALA A 208 -12.44 -4.26 -6.84
CA ALA A 208 -12.50 -4.47 -8.27
C ALA A 208 -12.33 -5.97 -8.59
N PRO A 209 -12.55 -6.43 -9.83
CA PRO A 209 -12.30 -7.81 -10.22
C PRO A 209 -10.86 -8.24 -9.95
N PRO A 210 -10.64 -9.38 -9.27
CA PRO A 210 -9.31 -9.90 -8.96
C PRO A 210 -8.66 -10.61 -10.17
N PHE A 211 -7.48 -11.19 -9.93
CA PHE A 211 -6.69 -12.04 -10.84
C PHE A 211 -6.01 -11.32 -11.99
N LYS A 212 -5.97 -9.99 -11.96
CA LYS A 212 -5.11 -9.22 -12.85
C LYS A 212 -3.65 -9.33 -12.42
N GLU A 213 -2.76 -9.19 -13.37
CA GLU A 213 -1.32 -9.24 -13.16
C GLU A 213 -0.69 -7.95 -13.68
N ALA A 214 0.36 -7.50 -13.01
CA ALA A 214 1.22 -6.42 -13.44
C ALA A 214 2.67 -6.91 -13.45
N GLU A 215 3.43 -6.56 -14.47
CA GLU A 215 4.84 -6.88 -14.58
C GLU A 215 5.65 -5.61 -14.79
N PHE A 216 6.72 -5.49 -14.02
CA PHE A 216 7.63 -4.35 -14.11
C PHE A 216 9.04 -4.75 -13.67
N ASP A 217 10.00 -3.91 -14.03
CA ASP A 217 11.40 -4.10 -13.66
C ASP A 217 11.67 -3.44 -12.31
N ILE A 218 12.32 -4.16 -11.41
CA ILE A 218 12.92 -3.63 -10.18
C ILE A 218 14.44 -3.57 -10.42
N MET A 219 14.98 -2.35 -10.46
CA MET A 219 16.41 -2.10 -10.66
C MET A 219 17.11 -2.03 -9.31
N PHE A 220 18.26 -2.69 -9.17
CA PHE A 220 19.01 -2.68 -7.91
C PHE A 220 19.44 -1.26 -7.55
N GLY A 221 19.23 -0.89 -6.28
CA GLY A 221 19.53 0.43 -5.74
C GLY A 221 18.61 1.57 -6.21
N LYS A 222 17.69 1.34 -7.17
CA LYS A 222 16.84 2.38 -7.78
C LYS A 222 15.33 2.12 -7.66
N GLY A 223 14.93 0.88 -7.33
CA GLY A 223 13.53 0.51 -7.25
C GLY A 223 12.88 0.24 -8.60
N ILE A 224 11.56 0.44 -8.69
CA ILE A 224 10.75 0.17 -9.88
C ILE A 224 11.10 1.14 -11.01
N SER A 225 11.37 0.59 -12.21
CA SER A 225 11.58 1.38 -13.42
C SER A 225 10.26 1.94 -13.95
N VAL A 226 9.94 3.19 -13.58
CA VAL A 226 8.71 3.86 -14.01
C VAL A 226 8.65 4.01 -15.53
N THR A 227 9.76 4.42 -16.17
CA THR A 227 9.85 4.53 -17.63
C THR A 227 9.65 3.20 -18.33
N GLY A 228 10.18 2.11 -17.76
CA GLY A 228 9.96 0.76 -18.29
C GLY A 228 8.51 0.33 -18.20
N ASP A 229 7.86 0.56 -17.05
CA ASP A 229 6.45 0.23 -16.82
C ASP A 229 5.53 1.00 -17.78
N VAL A 230 5.73 2.32 -17.94
CA VAL A 230 4.94 3.15 -18.85
C VAL A 230 5.17 2.76 -20.31
N LEU A 231 6.42 2.50 -20.73
CA LEU A 231 6.74 2.08 -22.10
C LEU A 231 6.06 0.75 -22.45
N ASP A 232 6.12 -0.23 -21.55
CA ASP A 232 5.52 -1.54 -21.76
C ASP A 232 3.98 -1.43 -21.86
N LEU A 233 3.34 -0.66 -20.98
CA LEU A 233 1.90 -0.40 -21.01
C LEU A 233 1.48 0.35 -22.28
N ALA A 234 2.19 1.42 -22.63
CA ALA A 234 1.91 2.23 -23.82
C ALA A 234 2.06 1.43 -25.12
N SER A 235 3.05 0.53 -25.15
CA SER A 235 3.25 -0.37 -26.31
C SER A 235 2.17 -1.45 -26.39
N GLY A 236 1.65 -1.90 -25.24
CA GLY A 236 0.59 -2.90 -25.18
C GLY A 236 -0.78 -2.39 -25.68
N VAL A 237 -0.97 -1.06 -25.74
CA VAL A 237 -2.22 -0.39 -26.19
C VAL A 237 -2.00 0.53 -27.39
N ASP A 238 -0.90 0.35 -28.12
CA ASP A 238 -0.55 1.07 -29.36
C ASP A 238 -0.46 2.60 -29.21
N ILE A 239 -0.34 3.13 -28.00
CA ILE A 239 0.00 4.54 -27.75
C ILE A 239 1.46 4.81 -28.21
N VAL A 240 2.37 3.88 -27.90
CA VAL A 240 3.70 3.80 -28.47
C VAL A 240 3.72 2.65 -29.48
N ASN A 241 3.96 2.95 -30.73
CA ASN A 241 4.01 1.94 -31.79
C ASN A 241 5.32 1.18 -31.73
N LYS A 242 5.25 -0.16 -31.73
CA LYS A 242 6.41 -1.04 -31.81
C LYS A 242 6.43 -1.74 -33.16
N SER A 243 7.44 -1.43 -33.98
CA SER A 243 7.67 -2.07 -35.29
C SER A 243 9.03 -2.77 -35.30
N GLY A 244 9.05 -4.07 -35.20
CA GLY A 244 10.26 -4.85 -35.00
C GLY A 244 11.01 -4.42 -33.72
N ALA A 245 12.25 -3.97 -33.87
CA ALA A 245 13.05 -3.45 -32.77
C ALA A 245 12.80 -1.94 -32.47
N TRP A 246 12.05 -1.24 -33.29
CA TRP A 246 11.86 0.20 -33.17
C TRP A 246 10.61 0.58 -32.38
N TYR A 247 10.79 1.53 -31.47
CA TYR A 247 9.70 2.20 -30.75
C TYR A 247 9.48 3.58 -31.37
N GLN A 248 8.20 3.96 -31.59
CA GLN A 248 7.80 5.21 -32.22
C GLN A 248 6.66 5.86 -31.44
N TYR A 249 6.72 7.17 -31.30
CA TYR A 249 5.67 7.97 -30.69
C TYR A 249 5.45 9.26 -31.50
N GLY A 250 4.19 9.61 -31.80
CA GLY A 250 3.88 10.80 -32.60
C GLY A 250 4.52 10.82 -34.00
N GLY A 251 4.76 9.64 -34.60
CA GLY A 251 5.46 9.50 -35.87
C GLY A 251 6.98 9.59 -35.80
N GLN A 252 7.55 9.87 -34.61
CA GLN A 252 9.00 9.97 -34.37
C GLN A 252 9.53 8.69 -33.75
N LYS A 253 10.73 8.26 -34.19
CA LYS A 253 11.46 7.13 -33.56
C LYS A 253 12.04 7.59 -32.23
N ILE A 254 11.68 6.88 -31.13
CA ILE A 254 12.15 7.17 -29.77
C ILE A 254 13.23 6.19 -29.30
N GLY A 255 13.48 5.11 -30.04
CA GLY A 255 14.59 4.21 -29.71
C GLY A 255 14.55 2.90 -30.51
N GLN A 256 15.72 2.33 -30.76
CA GLN A 256 15.87 0.97 -31.22
C GLN A 256 16.17 0.07 -30.02
N GLY A 257 15.24 -0.82 -29.72
CA GLY A 257 15.27 -1.65 -28.50
C GLY A 257 14.68 -0.93 -27.28
N ARG A 258 14.26 -1.73 -26.30
CA ARG A 258 13.55 -1.25 -25.09
C ARG A 258 14.41 -0.30 -24.25
N GLU A 259 15.70 -0.62 -24.07
CA GLU A 259 16.58 0.20 -23.24
C GLU A 259 16.86 1.58 -23.82
N ASN A 260 17.04 1.68 -25.16
CA ASN A 260 17.20 2.98 -25.82
C ASN A 260 15.92 3.81 -25.76
N ALA A 261 14.73 3.20 -25.90
CA ALA A 261 13.46 3.88 -25.75
C ALA A 261 13.25 4.37 -24.30
N LYS A 262 13.64 3.60 -23.29
CA LYS A 262 13.63 4.01 -21.88
C LYS A 262 14.55 5.22 -21.65
N ALA A 263 15.78 5.16 -22.17
CA ALA A 263 16.75 6.25 -22.04
C ALA A 263 16.20 7.54 -22.68
N TYR A 264 15.64 7.45 -23.89
CA TYR A 264 14.99 8.56 -24.55
C TYR A 264 13.88 9.20 -23.71
N LEU A 265 13.00 8.39 -23.12
CA LEU A 265 11.91 8.88 -22.25
C LEU A 265 12.42 9.47 -20.94
N GLN A 266 13.58 9.06 -20.43
CA GLN A 266 14.22 9.67 -19.26
C GLN A 266 14.77 11.06 -19.57
N GLU A 267 15.25 11.29 -20.80
CA GLU A 267 15.77 12.57 -21.26
C GLU A 267 14.67 13.54 -21.71
N HIS A 268 13.46 13.02 -22.03
CA HIS A 268 12.32 13.79 -22.54
C HIS A 268 11.11 13.65 -21.62
N ALA A 269 11.17 14.35 -20.48
CA ALA A 269 10.14 14.24 -19.42
C ALA A 269 8.74 14.63 -19.92
N GLU A 270 8.63 15.65 -20.79
CA GLU A 270 7.35 16.07 -21.35
C GLU A 270 6.67 14.99 -22.19
N ILE A 271 7.46 14.23 -22.98
CA ILE A 271 6.95 13.10 -23.77
C ILE A 271 6.54 11.95 -22.86
N MET A 272 7.34 11.69 -21.83
CA MET A 272 7.05 10.68 -20.82
C MET A 272 5.73 10.97 -20.10
N ASP A 273 5.51 12.22 -19.68
CA ASP A 273 4.29 12.65 -18.99
C ASP A 273 3.07 12.58 -19.91
N GLU A 274 3.23 12.97 -21.19
CA GLU A 274 2.16 12.85 -22.18
C GLU A 274 1.75 11.40 -22.41
N ILE A 275 2.73 10.49 -22.58
CA ILE A 275 2.47 9.06 -22.75
C ILE A 275 1.77 8.50 -21.48
N MET A 276 2.28 8.84 -20.29
CA MET A 276 1.70 8.40 -19.02
C MET A 276 0.24 8.85 -18.89
N ARG A 277 -0.06 10.10 -19.23
CA ARG A 277 -1.42 10.63 -19.22
C ARG A 277 -2.33 9.84 -20.16
N LYS A 278 -1.91 9.61 -21.42
CA LYS A 278 -2.67 8.81 -22.40
C LYS A 278 -2.92 7.37 -21.93
N VAL A 279 -1.91 6.75 -21.30
CA VAL A 279 -2.09 5.42 -20.70
C VAL A 279 -3.12 5.46 -19.59
N ARG A 280 -3.08 6.47 -18.70
CA ARG A 280 -4.07 6.63 -17.62
C ARG A 280 -5.48 6.82 -18.18
N GLU A 281 -5.64 7.68 -19.18
CA GLU A 281 -6.91 7.92 -19.88
C GLU A 281 -7.45 6.62 -20.51
N HIS A 282 -6.60 5.86 -21.21
CA HIS A 282 -6.99 4.60 -21.84
C HIS A 282 -7.54 3.58 -20.82
N TYR A 283 -6.94 3.52 -19.63
CA TYR A 283 -7.37 2.61 -18.57
C TYR A 283 -8.42 3.21 -17.60
N GLY A 284 -8.93 4.41 -17.88
CA GLY A 284 -9.92 5.07 -17.04
C GLY A 284 -9.40 5.45 -15.64
N LEU A 285 -8.09 5.68 -15.52
CA LEU A 285 -7.43 6.15 -14.30
C LEU A 285 -7.20 7.68 -14.35
N GLU A 286 -8.14 8.41 -14.87
CA GLU A 286 -8.10 9.87 -14.83
C GLU A 286 -8.01 10.33 -13.37
N LYS A 287 -7.25 11.41 -13.14
CA LYS A 287 -7.25 12.05 -11.82
C LYS A 287 -8.71 12.30 -11.44
N GLU A 288 -9.14 11.82 -10.28
CA GLU A 288 -10.17 12.54 -9.54
C GLU A 288 -9.63 13.98 -9.43
N THR A 289 -10.15 14.84 -10.26
CA THR A 289 -9.92 16.28 -10.15
C THR A 289 -10.20 16.62 -8.70
N GLU A 290 -9.27 17.31 -8.07
CA GLU A 290 -9.44 18.03 -6.82
C GLU A 290 -10.78 18.80 -6.87
N THR A 291 -11.84 18.15 -6.44
CA THR A 291 -13.13 18.77 -6.17
C THR A 291 -13.47 18.44 -4.73
N ALA A 292 -12.86 19.19 -3.85
CA ALA A 292 -13.39 19.58 -2.57
C ALA A 292 -12.46 20.62 -1.96
N ASP A 293 -12.45 21.83 -2.53
CA ASP A 293 -12.35 23.00 -1.67
C ASP A 293 -13.52 22.92 -0.70
N PRO A 294 -13.31 22.83 0.60
CA PRO A 294 -14.38 23.10 1.54
C PRO A 294 -14.69 24.59 1.40
N ASP A 295 -15.85 24.89 0.82
CA ASP A 295 -16.45 26.22 0.74
C ASP A 295 -16.31 26.94 2.10
N PRO A 296 -15.49 28.01 2.23
CA PRO A 296 -15.40 28.77 3.47
C PRO A 296 -16.59 29.71 3.67
N ALA A 297 -17.68 29.57 2.90
CA ALA A 297 -18.81 30.50 2.88
C ALA A 297 -20.05 30.01 3.67
N GLY A 298 -20.00 28.90 4.42
CA GLY A 298 -21.10 28.38 5.24
C GLY A 298 -21.24 29.01 6.63
N LEU A 299 -20.46 30.04 7.00
CA LEU A 299 -20.58 30.75 8.28
C LEU A 299 -20.96 32.24 8.07
N LYS A 300 -22.09 32.49 7.43
CA LYS A 300 -22.77 33.82 7.52
C LYS A 300 -24.21 33.62 7.96
N GLY A 301 -24.43 33.96 9.22
CA GLY A 301 -25.54 34.80 9.62
C GLY A 301 -26.92 34.17 9.77
N ASN A 302 -27.20 33.71 10.96
CA ASN A 302 -28.52 33.98 11.47
C ASN A 302 -28.39 34.65 12.85
N LYS A 303 -28.00 35.94 12.82
CA LYS A 303 -28.27 36.92 13.88
C LYS A 303 -29.41 37.78 13.37
N LYS A 304 -30.65 37.42 13.70
CA LYS A 304 -31.79 38.34 13.84
C LYS A 304 -32.92 37.55 14.51
N ASN A 305 -33.45 38.20 15.58
CA ASN A 305 -34.63 37.85 16.36
C ASN A 305 -34.35 37.05 17.64
N ALA A 306 -33.86 37.79 18.64
CA ALA A 306 -34.09 37.55 20.07
C ALA A 306 -33.99 38.88 20.80
N GLU A 307 -34.99 39.71 20.59
CA GLU A 307 -35.41 40.81 21.49
C GLU A 307 -36.90 40.86 21.42
N GLU A 308 -37.52 40.78 22.57
CA GLU A 308 -38.93 40.86 22.97
C GLU A 308 -39.45 39.55 23.52
N ASP A 309 -39.32 39.40 24.84
CA ASP A 309 -40.40 39.28 25.80
C ASP A 309 -39.84 39.07 27.22
N LEU A 310 -39.63 40.21 27.86
CA LEU A 310 -39.46 40.33 29.31
C LEU A 310 -40.82 40.72 29.86
N ALA A 311 -41.56 39.79 30.49
CA ALA A 311 -42.58 40.14 31.45
C ALA A 311 -42.73 39.01 32.48
N SER A 312 -42.46 39.36 33.70
CA SER A 312 -42.53 38.62 34.97
C SER A 312 -43.96 38.41 35.51
N PRO A 313 -44.17 38.01 36.76
CA PRO A 313 -44.50 36.63 37.15
C PRO A 313 -45.89 36.58 37.84
N LYS A 314 -46.46 35.42 38.05
CA LYS A 314 -47.47 35.24 39.16
C LYS A 314 -47.35 33.81 39.74
N THR A 315 -46.99 33.86 41.01
CA THR A 315 -47.25 32.91 42.10
C THR A 315 -48.65 32.29 42.08
N THR A 316 -48.75 31.02 42.31
CA THR A 316 -49.74 30.49 43.32
C THR A 316 -49.32 29.09 43.81
N ARG A 317 -49.22 28.98 45.09
CA ARG A 317 -49.15 27.81 45.99
C ARG A 317 -50.39 26.95 45.93
N LYS A 318 -50.26 25.66 46.14
CA LYS A 318 -50.99 24.72 47.03
C LYS A 318 -50.53 23.31 46.70
N SER A 319 -49.82 22.62 47.57
CA SER A 319 -50.17 21.89 48.81
C SER A 319 -51.07 20.65 48.59
N LYS A 320 -50.53 19.55 49.10
CA LYS A 320 -51.05 18.28 49.62
C LYS A 320 -50.63 17.06 48.77
N ALA A 321 -49.85 16.18 49.30
CA ALA A 321 -49.94 15.27 50.45
C ALA A 321 -50.60 13.94 50.06
N GLU A 322 -49.86 12.86 50.32
CA GLU A 322 -50.29 11.49 50.68
C GLU A 322 -50.87 10.59 49.59
N SER A 323 -50.17 9.59 49.19
CA SER A 323 -50.21 8.22 49.77
C SER A 323 -49.09 7.42 49.14
#